data_10ae6658eaf55781f88b44886558d52f
#
_entry.id   10ae6658eaf55781f88b44886558d52f
#
_cell.length_a   1.000
_cell.length_b   1.000
_cell.length_c   1.000
_cell.angle_alpha   90.00
_cell.angle_beta   90.00
_cell.angle_gamma   90.00
#
_symmetry.space_group_name_H-M   'P 1'
#
loop_
_entity.id
_entity.type
_entity.pdbx_description
1 polymer ?
#
loop_
_entity_poly.entity_id
_entity_poly.type
_entity_poly.pdbx_seq_one_letter_code
_entity_poly.pdbx_strand_id
1 'polypeptide(L)'
;RDQPRSRGLGDVYKRQGWVNPNPLVGAVIVKDDRIIGEGWHRKYGELHAERDALLKCKEDTNGATIYVTLEPCCHHGKQPPCTEALVQAGISRVVIGSMDPNPLVSGKGVKYLEAHGIKVEGCVCNEECLDMNYVFFYYIRNKEPYVVMKTAQTLDGKIATYKGLSKWITGEQARENVHADRHRYAAIMVGAGTVLADDPMLDCRSKEIGNPHNPVRIICDSRLTTPLDSRIVKSAGQIPTIIATCSTDSDRKSLYENAGCEVIITKESEQHVDLKELMNILGEKGIDSVILEGGGTLNFSALQAGIVNRVQTYIAPKIFGGADSKTAVEGQGIANVDEAYQLRNKTVRLLGDDILIEGEL
;
A
#
# COMPACT_ATOMS: atom_id res chain seq x y z
N ARG A 1 3.73 -29.72 10.45
CA ARG A 1 3.98 -29.34 11.86
C ARG A 1 3.82 -27.83 11.93
N ASP A 2 2.62 -27.38 12.30
CA ASP A 2 2.34 -25.95 12.58
C ASP A 2 3.18 -25.51 13.76
N GLN A 3 4.23 -24.80 13.46
CA GLN A 3 5.11 -24.21 14.47
C GLN A 3 4.47 -22.91 15.01
N PRO A 4 4.69 -22.55 16.27
CA PRO A 4 4.22 -21.30 16.88
C PRO A 4 4.59 -20.02 16.11
N ARG A 5 5.56 -20.14 15.19
CA ARG A 5 6.04 -19.04 14.30
C ARG A 5 4.95 -18.42 13.41
N SER A 6 3.88 -19.14 13.05
CA SER A 6 2.84 -18.63 12.16
C SER A 6 1.85 -17.67 12.84
N ARG A 7 1.65 -17.76 14.16
CA ARG A 7 0.67 -16.92 14.88
C ARG A 7 1.13 -15.47 15.00
N GLY A 8 2.40 -15.22 15.38
CA GLY A 8 2.94 -13.87 15.53
C GLY A 8 2.97 -13.09 14.21
N LEU A 9 3.39 -13.70 13.10
CA LEU A 9 3.36 -13.08 11.77
C LEU A 9 1.92 -12.78 11.31
N GLY A 10 0.95 -13.67 11.59
CA GLY A 10 -0.46 -13.43 11.27
C GLY A 10 -1.02 -12.17 11.94
N ASP A 11 -0.63 -11.87 13.18
CA ASP A 11 -1.07 -10.66 13.89
C ASP A 11 -0.38 -9.40 13.36
N VAL A 12 0.85 -9.47 12.87
CA VAL A 12 1.53 -8.37 12.17
C VAL A 12 0.79 -8.02 10.88
N TYR A 13 0.46 -9.01 10.05
CA TYR A 13 -0.29 -8.78 8.80
C TYR A 13 -1.68 -8.17 9.03
N LYS A 14 -2.36 -8.50 10.13
CA LYS A 14 -3.65 -7.89 10.50
C LYS A 14 -3.56 -6.38 10.78
N ARG A 15 -2.35 -5.81 10.84
CA ARG A 15 -2.11 -4.37 11.06
C ARG A 15 -1.78 -3.60 9.79
N GLN A 16 -1.81 -4.26 8.63
CA GLN A 16 -1.74 -3.56 7.36
C GLN A 16 -2.80 -2.46 7.30
N GLY A 17 -2.43 -1.30 6.77
CA GLY A 17 -3.30 -0.14 6.70
C GLY A 17 -3.37 0.72 7.97
N TRP A 18 -3.09 0.18 9.16
CA TRP A 18 -3.11 0.94 10.42
C TRP A 18 -1.79 1.61 10.77
N VAL A 19 -0.69 1.09 10.26
CA VAL A 19 0.66 1.54 10.61
C VAL A 19 1.25 2.56 9.64
N ASN A 20 0.66 2.73 8.45
CA ASN A 20 1.18 3.63 7.42
C ASN A 20 1.48 5.04 7.94
N PRO A 21 2.60 5.66 7.57
CA PRO A 21 3.65 5.17 6.66
C PRO A 21 4.74 4.32 7.36
N ASN A 22 4.54 3.88 8.61
CA ASN A 22 5.48 3.04 9.34
C ASN A 22 5.46 1.59 8.80
N PRO A 23 6.58 0.84 8.98
CA PRO A 23 6.62 -0.57 8.59
C PRO A 23 5.78 -1.45 9.51
N LEU A 24 5.39 -2.60 8.99
CA LEU A 24 4.89 -3.72 9.76
C LEU A 24 6.05 -4.38 10.51
N VAL A 25 6.04 -4.33 11.83
CA VAL A 25 7.08 -4.93 12.66
C VAL A 25 6.46 -5.84 13.70
N GLY A 26 7.06 -7.02 13.86
CA GLY A 26 6.79 -7.97 14.91
C GLY A 26 8.05 -8.28 15.70
N ALA A 27 7.90 -8.57 17.00
CA ALA A 27 8.98 -8.95 17.88
C ALA A 27 8.56 -10.11 18.81
N VAL A 28 9.48 -11.05 19.04
CA VAL A 28 9.28 -12.19 19.94
C VAL A 28 10.49 -12.31 20.86
N ILE A 29 10.26 -12.37 22.17
CA ILE A 29 11.30 -12.55 23.19
C ILE A 29 11.28 -13.99 23.67
N VAL A 30 12.45 -14.64 23.61
CA VAL A 30 12.65 -16.04 23.97
C VAL A 30 13.70 -16.15 25.07
N LYS A 31 13.39 -16.94 26.12
CA LYS A 31 14.32 -17.28 27.20
C LYS A 31 14.15 -18.77 27.52
N ASP A 32 15.24 -19.48 27.65
CA ASP A 32 15.25 -20.92 27.95
C ASP A 32 14.31 -21.72 27.02
N ASP A 33 14.43 -21.48 25.70
CA ASP A 33 13.62 -22.04 24.61
C ASP A 33 12.10 -21.82 24.72
N ARG A 34 11.65 -20.89 25.58
CA ARG A 34 10.24 -20.50 25.73
C ARG A 34 10.00 -19.07 25.29
N ILE A 35 8.89 -18.84 24.62
CA ILE A 35 8.42 -17.49 24.33
C ILE A 35 7.90 -16.85 25.62
N ILE A 36 8.50 -15.74 26.04
CA ILE A 36 8.13 -15.00 27.25
C ILE A 36 7.45 -13.66 26.94
N GLY A 37 7.55 -13.15 25.69
CA GLY A 37 6.89 -11.93 25.25
C GLY A 37 6.72 -11.88 23.75
N GLU A 38 5.60 -11.31 23.30
CA GLU A 38 5.29 -11.09 21.89
C GLU A 38 4.72 -9.68 21.69
N GLY A 39 5.16 -8.98 20.68
CA GLY A 39 4.72 -7.62 20.36
C GLY A 39 4.69 -7.34 18.89
N TRP A 40 3.88 -6.37 18.50
CA TRP A 40 3.83 -5.85 17.13
C TRP A 40 3.45 -4.37 17.13
N HIS A 41 3.91 -3.65 16.11
CA HIS A 41 3.50 -2.27 15.91
C HIS A 41 2.03 -2.25 15.49
N ARG A 42 1.16 -1.60 16.28
CA ARG A 42 -0.29 -1.70 16.12
C ARG A 42 -0.87 -0.59 15.28
N LYS A 43 -0.34 0.62 15.44
CA LYS A 43 -0.84 1.82 14.79
C LYS A 43 0.25 2.90 14.80
N TYR A 44 0.24 3.74 13.75
CA TYR A 44 1.14 4.88 13.65
C TYR A 44 1.12 5.76 14.92
N GLY A 45 2.30 6.01 15.48
CA GLY A 45 2.51 6.80 16.70
C GLY A 45 2.40 6.02 18.01
N GLU A 46 1.94 4.76 18.00
CA GLU A 46 1.93 3.87 19.17
C GLU A 46 3.29 3.15 19.35
N LEU A 47 3.37 2.27 20.37
CA LEU A 47 4.59 1.52 20.68
C LEU A 47 5.11 0.72 19.50
N HIS A 48 6.42 0.69 19.33
CA HIS A 48 7.09 -0.22 18.42
C HIS A 48 7.03 -1.66 18.95
N ALA A 49 7.20 -2.63 18.07
CA ALA A 49 7.02 -4.06 18.38
C ALA A 49 7.90 -4.53 19.54
N GLU A 50 9.16 -4.10 19.59
CA GLU A 50 10.11 -4.47 20.63
C GLU A 50 9.63 -3.99 22.01
N ARG A 51 9.16 -2.73 22.09
CA ARG A 51 8.62 -2.17 23.34
C ARG A 51 7.30 -2.81 23.73
N ASP A 52 6.42 -3.13 22.76
CA ASP A 52 5.17 -3.86 23.01
C ASP A 52 5.47 -5.29 23.52
N ALA A 53 6.51 -5.95 22.97
CA ALA A 53 6.94 -7.26 23.43
C ALA A 53 7.51 -7.23 24.86
N LEU A 54 8.39 -6.25 25.14
CA LEU A 54 8.97 -6.06 26.48
C LEU A 54 7.88 -5.78 27.53
N LEU A 55 6.90 -4.92 27.21
CA LEU A 55 5.81 -4.59 28.12
C LEU A 55 4.94 -5.79 28.49
N LYS A 56 4.83 -6.76 27.58
CA LYS A 56 4.02 -7.97 27.77
C LYS A 56 4.77 -9.12 28.42
N CYS A 57 6.09 -9.00 28.59
CA CYS A 57 6.86 -10.00 29.30
C CYS A 57 6.38 -10.11 30.75
N LYS A 58 6.12 -11.35 31.16
CA LYS A 58 5.73 -11.68 32.53
C LYS A 58 6.90 -12.19 33.39
N GLU A 59 8.06 -12.35 32.78
CA GLU A 59 9.28 -12.86 33.36
C GLU A 59 10.42 -11.89 33.14
N ASP A 60 11.51 -12.03 33.92
CA ASP A 60 12.74 -11.27 33.71
C ASP A 60 13.36 -11.53 32.34
N THR A 61 13.62 -10.47 31.59
CA THR A 61 14.17 -10.50 30.23
C THR A 61 15.69 -10.55 30.19
N ASN A 62 16.37 -10.46 31.33
CA ASN A 62 17.82 -10.48 31.41
C ASN A 62 18.39 -11.79 30.84
N GLY A 63 19.32 -11.70 29.89
CA GLY A 63 19.90 -12.84 29.17
C GLY A 63 19.04 -13.41 28.03
N ALA A 64 17.82 -12.90 27.80
CA ALA A 64 16.95 -13.38 26.75
C ALA A 64 17.43 -13.01 25.33
N THR A 65 16.86 -13.68 24.31
CA THR A 65 17.00 -13.37 22.90
C THR A 65 15.72 -12.73 22.38
N ILE A 66 15.83 -11.62 21.65
CA ILE A 66 14.72 -11.04 20.89
C ILE A 66 14.89 -11.31 19.39
N TYR A 67 13.82 -11.75 18.75
CA TYR A 67 13.68 -11.85 17.30
C TYR A 67 12.80 -10.69 16.84
N VAL A 68 13.24 -9.91 15.88
CA VAL A 68 12.50 -8.76 15.35
C VAL A 68 12.57 -8.75 13.83
N THR A 69 11.46 -8.44 13.16
CA THR A 69 11.39 -8.51 11.69
C THR A 69 12.13 -7.38 10.98
N LEU A 70 12.46 -6.28 11.67
CA LEU A 70 13.19 -5.13 11.13
C LEU A 70 14.23 -4.64 12.14
N GLU A 71 15.34 -4.05 11.66
CA GLU A 71 16.39 -3.46 12.50
C GLU A 71 15.80 -2.50 13.54
N PRO A 72 16.09 -2.68 14.86
CA PRO A 72 15.61 -1.79 15.92
C PRO A 72 16.09 -0.35 15.74
N CYS A 73 15.17 0.60 15.87
CA CYS A 73 15.48 2.02 15.74
C CYS A 73 16.42 2.51 16.84
N CYS A 74 17.37 3.41 16.44
CA CYS A 74 18.39 4.00 17.32
C CYS A 74 18.29 5.53 17.39
N HIS A 75 17.24 6.13 16.87
CA HIS A 75 17.01 7.58 16.90
C HIS A 75 15.76 7.93 17.70
N HIS A 76 15.74 9.13 18.28
CA HIS A 76 14.56 9.68 18.94
C HIS A 76 13.59 10.20 17.87
N GLY A 77 12.43 9.56 17.79
CA GLY A 77 11.30 10.00 16.99
C GLY A 77 10.12 10.36 17.89
N LYS A 78 8.90 9.91 17.50
CA LYS A 78 7.72 10.02 18.38
C LYS A 78 7.83 9.13 19.62
N GLN A 79 8.63 8.05 19.51
CA GLN A 79 8.95 7.13 20.62
C GLN A 79 10.45 7.16 20.88
N PRO A 80 10.91 6.88 22.13
CA PRO A 80 12.33 6.69 22.43
C PRO A 80 12.89 5.47 21.67
N PRO A 81 14.22 5.42 21.39
CA PRO A 81 14.85 4.35 20.65
C PRO A 81 14.56 2.95 21.20
N CYS A 82 14.28 1.99 20.32
CA CYS A 82 14.09 0.59 20.73
C CYS A 82 15.40 -0.04 21.20
N THR A 83 16.53 0.35 20.59
CA THR A 83 17.88 -0.14 21.02
C THR A 83 18.14 0.17 22.49
N GLU A 84 17.79 1.36 23.00
CA GLU A 84 17.95 1.71 24.41
C GLU A 84 17.08 0.83 25.32
N ALA A 85 15.83 0.57 24.91
CA ALA A 85 14.94 -0.29 25.68
C ALA A 85 15.45 -1.74 25.77
N LEU A 86 16.05 -2.27 24.69
CA LEU A 86 16.64 -3.62 24.67
C LEU A 86 17.86 -3.72 25.59
N VAL A 87 18.72 -2.69 25.59
CA VAL A 87 19.87 -2.61 26.52
C VAL A 87 19.39 -2.58 27.98
N GLN A 88 18.44 -1.69 28.29
CA GLN A 88 17.87 -1.57 29.66
C GLN A 88 17.19 -2.85 30.14
N ALA A 89 16.59 -3.59 29.22
CA ALA A 89 15.91 -4.87 29.52
C ALA A 89 16.89 -6.06 29.68
N GLY A 90 18.21 -5.84 29.52
CA GLY A 90 19.21 -6.89 29.67
C GLY A 90 19.16 -7.97 28.58
N ILE A 91 18.63 -7.66 27.39
CA ILE A 91 18.62 -8.59 26.25
C ILE A 91 20.08 -8.93 25.89
N SER A 92 20.40 -10.20 25.74
CA SER A 92 21.76 -10.67 25.41
C SER A 92 21.98 -10.88 23.91
N ARG A 93 20.93 -11.13 23.14
CA ARG A 93 21.00 -11.40 21.70
C ARG A 93 19.81 -10.81 20.98
N VAL A 94 20.07 -10.19 19.82
CA VAL A 94 19.04 -9.66 18.90
C VAL A 94 19.20 -10.34 17.54
N VAL A 95 18.12 -10.93 17.05
CA VAL A 95 18.04 -11.55 15.71
C VAL A 95 17.13 -10.70 14.84
N ILE A 96 17.67 -10.18 13.75
CA ILE A 96 17.02 -9.21 12.87
C ILE A 96 16.62 -9.89 11.56
N GLY A 97 15.37 -9.73 11.14
CA GLY A 97 14.84 -10.22 9.88
C GLY A 97 15.42 -9.47 8.69
N SER A 98 15.21 -8.17 8.61
CA SER A 98 15.76 -7.30 7.56
C SER A 98 16.36 -6.04 8.15
N MET A 99 17.36 -5.48 7.44
CA MET A 99 17.96 -4.19 7.80
C MET A 99 17.03 -3.05 7.38
N ASP A 100 17.00 -1.97 8.17
CA ASP A 100 16.21 -0.78 7.84
C ASP A 100 16.91 0.01 6.71
N PRO A 101 16.24 0.33 5.59
CA PRO A 101 16.80 1.12 4.50
C PRO A 101 16.92 2.61 4.84
N ASN A 102 16.30 3.05 5.92
CA ASN A 102 16.31 4.45 6.34
C ASN A 102 17.75 4.88 6.75
N PRO A 103 18.35 5.89 6.11
CA PRO A 103 19.70 6.36 6.45
C PRO A 103 19.89 6.80 7.90
N LEU A 104 18.79 7.11 8.60
CA LEU A 104 18.81 7.45 10.03
C LEU A 104 19.03 6.22 10.92
N VAL A 105 18.68 5.01 10.44
CA VAL A 105 18.75 3.73 11.17
C VAL A 105 19.85 2.83 10.60
N SER A 106 19.81 2.57 9.33
CA SER A 106 20.65 1.64 8.54
C SER A 106 22.01 1.27 9.16
N GLY A 107 22.07 0.13 9.84
CA GLY A 107 23.28 -0.38 10.52
C GLY A 107 23.68 0.35 11.81
N LYS A 108 23.02 1.46 12.16
CA LYS A 108 23.35 2.21 13.40
C LYS A 108 22.73 1.55 14.62
N GLY A 109 21.54 0.94 14.47
CA GLY A 109 20.92 0.14 15.51
C GLY A 109 21.77 -1.05 15.89
N VAL A 110 22.29 -1.78 14.91
CA VAL A 110 23.23 -2.90 15.11
C VAL A 110 24.47 -2.43 15.87
N LYS A 111 25.16 -1.40 15.37
CA LYS A 111 26.37 -0.84 16.02
C LYS A 111 26.12 -0.41 17.47
N TYR A 112 24.96 0.20 17.73
CA TYR A 112 24.61 0.62 19.09
C TYR A 112 24.46 -0.59 20.03
N LEU A 113 23.76 -1.65 19.60
CA LEU A 113 23.55 -2.86 20.38
C LEU A 113 24.87 -3.60 20.65
N GLU A 114 25.71 -3.77 19.63
CA GLU A 114 27.04 -4.41 19.75
C GLU A 114 27.97 -3.64 20.70
N ALA A 115 27.96 -2.29 20.64
CA ALA A 115 28.74 -1.44 21.53
C ALA A 115 28.31 -1.61 23.02
N HIS A 116 27.08 -2.08 23.27
CA HIS A 116 26.56 -2.37 24.61
C HIS A 116 26.66 -3.88 24.98
N GLY A 117 27.44 -4.67 24.22
CA GLY A 117 27.71 -6.07 24.52
C GLY A 117 26.59 -7.05 24.10
N ILE A 118 25.61 -6.60 23.33
CA ILE A 118 24.53 -7.43 22.80
C ILE A 118 24.99 -8.12 21.51
N LYS A 119 24.86 -9.44 21.42
CA LYS A 119 25.14 -10.18 20.18
C LYS A 119 24.05 -9.91 19.16
N VAL A 120 24.41 -9.45 17.96
CA VAL A 120 23.46 -9.20 16.87
C VAL A 120 23.67 -10.20 15.72
N GLU A 121 22.57 -10.73 15.20
CA GLU A 121 22.54 -11.59 14.01
C GLU A 121 21.49 -11.01 13.05
N GLY A 122 21.88 -10.69 11.82
CA GLY A 122 21.03 -10.01 10.85
C GLY A 122 20.64 -10.87 9.65
N CYS A 123 19.63 -10.40 8.91
CA CYS A 123 19.17 -10.98 7.65
C CYS A 123 18.61 -12.41 7.76
N VAL A 124 17.95 -12.73 8.87
CA VAL A 124 17.29 -14.02 9.07
C VAL A 124 15.85 -13.94 8.53
N CYS A 125 15.49 -14.80 7.57
CA CYS A 125 14.21 -14.71 6.81
C CYS A 125 14.06 -13.35 6.11
N ASN A 126 15.12 -12.87 5.49
CA ASN A 126 15.17 -11.52 4.91
C ASN A 126 14.14 -11.33 3.80
N GLU A 127 13.97 -12.31 2.92
CA GLU A 127 13.04 -12.21 1.79
C GLU A 127 11.59 -12.05 2.27
N GLU A 128 11.17 -12.83 3.26
CA GLU A 128 9.82 -12.74 3.85
C GLU A 128 9.61 -11.39 4.56
N CYS A 129 10.63 -10.87 5.24
CA CYS A 129 10.56 -9.57 5.90
C CYS A 129 10.49 -8.41 4.88
N LEU A 130 11.22 -8.52 3.77
CA LEU A 130 11.16 -7.55 2.67
C LEU A 130 9.79 -7.58 1.99
N ASP A 131 9.25 -8.78 1.69
CA ASP A 131 7.93 -8.92 1.07
C ASP A 131 6.80 -8.38 1.97
N MET A 132 6.90 -8.57 3.28
CA MET A 132 5.94 -8.01 4.23
C MET A 132 5.91 -6.48 4.18
N ASN A 133 7.02 -5.82 3.91
CA ASN A 133 7.22 -4.38 3.99
C ASN A 133 7.59 -3.72 2.66
N TYR A 134 7.25 -4.31 1.50
CA TYR A 134 7.68 -3.81 0.19
C TYR A 134 7.28 -2.35 -0.06
N VAL A 135 6.11 -1.91 0.40
CA VAL A 135 5.65 -0.51 0.32
C VAL A 135 6.61 0.41 1.08
N PHE A 136 6.88 0.08 2.36
CA PHE A 136 7.78 0.87 3.20
C PHE A 136 9.19 0.96 2.60
N PHE A 137 9.76 -0.17 2.18
CA PHE A 137 11.10 -0.20 1.58
C PHE A 137 11.20 0.63 0.31
N TYR A 138 10.18 0.56 -0.54
CA TYR A 138 10.12 1.37 -1.76
C TYR A 138 10.02 2.87 -1.44
N TYR A 139 9.06 3.25 -0.59
CA TYR A 139 8.81 4.64 -0.23
C TYR A 139 10.01 5.30 0.45
N ILE A 140 10.69 4.61 1.37
CA ILE A 140 11.87 5.17 2.05
C ILE A 140 13.02 5.41 1.08
N ARG A 141 13.21 4.54 0.08
CA ARG A 141 14.28 4.66 -0.91
C ARG A 141 13.99 5.72 -1.98
N ASN A 142 12.78 5.76 -2.49
CA ASN A 142 12.41 6.55 -3.66
C ASN A 142 11.72 7.87 -3.31
N LYS A 143 11.12 7.97 -2.13
CA LYS A 143 10.28 9.10 -1.71
C LYS A 143 9.03 9.32 -2.58
N GLU A 144 8.62 8.28 -3.26
CA GLU A 144 7.44 8.21 -4.11
C GLU A 144 6.52 7.08 -3.63
N PRO A 145 5.19 7.19 -3.84
CA PRO A 145 4.26 6.12 -3.53
C PRO A 145 4.56 4.82 -4.30
N TYR A 146 4.39 3.68 -3.65
CA TYR A 146 4.31 2.39 -4.31
C TYR A 146 2.96 2.25 -5.00
N VAL A 147 2.95 2.11 -6.33
CA VAL A 147 1.72 2.08 -7.13
C VAL A 147 1.34 0.65 -7.49
N VAL A 148 0.13 0.26 -7.10
CA VAL A 148 -0.49 -1.03 -7.47
C VAL A 148 -1.61 -0.78 -8.47
N MET A 149 -1.42 -1.17 -9.72
CA MET A 149 -2.46 -1.10 -10.75
C MET A 149 -3.41 -2.29 -10.57
N LYS A 150 -4.66 -2.01 -10.21
CA LYS A 150 -5.69 -3.02 -10.01
C LYS A 150 -6.73 -2.98 -11.11
N THR A 151 -6.98 -4.11 -11.74
CA THR A 151 -8.03 -4.28 -12.75
C THR A 151 -9.00 -5.40 -12.37
N ALA A 152 -10.25 -5.28 -12.81
CA ALA A 152 -11.24 -6.36 -12.71
C ALA A 152 -11.94 -6.50 -14.06
N GLN A 153 -11.83 -7.67 -14.68
CA GLN A 153 -12.24 -7.89 -16.06
C GLN A 153 -12.85 -9.27 -16.24
N THR A 154 -13.54 -9.44 -17.37
CA THR A 154 -14.01 -10.74 -17.86
C THR A 154 -12.82 -11.55 -18.42
N LEU A 155 -13.05 -12.83 -18.71
CA LEU A 155 -12.05 -13.71 -19.32
C LEU A 155 -11.56 -13.19 -20.68
N ASP A 156 -12.42 -12.49 -21.43
CA ASP A 156 -12.11 -11.83 -22.70
C ASP A 156 -11.64 -10.36 -22.53
N GLY A 157 -11.23 -9.95 -21.32
CA GLY A 157 -10.56 -8.68 -21.04
C GLY A 157 -11.45 -7.44 -20.95
N LYS A 158 -12.77 -7.61 -20.79
CA LYS A 158 -13.71 -6.47 -20.76
C LYS A 158 -14.00 -6.00 -19.35
N ILE A 159 -13.99 -4.68 -19.12
CA ILE A 159 -14.33 -4.03 -17.84
C ILE A 159 -15.76 -3.48 -17.82
N ALA A 160 -16.44 -3.49 -18.95
CA ALA A 160 -17.86 -3.14 -19.09
C ALA A 160 -18.48 -3.81 -20.31
N THR A 161 -19.79 -3.95 -20.34
CA THR A 161 -20.54 -4.34 -21.54
C THR A 161 -20.50 -3.22 -22.60
N TYR A 162 -20.94 -3.48 -23.84
CA TYR A 162 -21.04 -2.45 -24.87
C TYR A 162 -22.01 -1.29 -24.50
N LYS A 163 -22.90 -1.49 -23.52
CA LYS A 163 -23.78 -0.45 -22.96
C LYS A 163 -23.14 0.30 -21.78
N GLY A 164 -21.87 0.02 -21.44
CA GLY A 164 -21.16 0.65 -20.32
C GLY A 164 -21.49 0.08 -18.94
N LEU A 165 -22.23 -1.04 -18.84
CA LEU A 165 -22.56 -1.64 -17.54
C LEU A 165 -21.36 -2.45 -17.01
N SER A 166 -20.87 -2.08 -15.80
CA SER A 166 -19.69 -2.66 -15.16
C SER A 166 -20.00 -3.48 -13.89
N LYS A 167 -21.23 -3.41 -13.34
CA LYS A 167 -21.58 -4.01 -12.04
C LYS A 167 -22.47 -5.25 -12.22
N TRP A 168 -22.09 -6.45 -11.71
CA TRP A 168 -20.80 -6.80 -11.08
C TRP A 168 -20.07 -7.80 -11.98
N ILE A 169 -18.82 -7.50 -12.32
CA ILE A 169 -17.99 -8.42 -13.13
C ILE A 169 -17.51 -9.56 -12.24
N THR A 170 -16.84 -9.24 -11.13
CA THR A 170 -16.26 -10.20 -10.18
C THR A 170 -17.20 -10.52 -9.03
N GLY A 171 -16.97 -11.65 -8.37
CA GLY A 171 -17.72 -12.16 -7.24
C GLY A 171 -17.46 -11.40 -5.92
N GLU A 172 -18.13 -11.84 -4.84
CA GLU A 172 -18.06 -11.16 -3.53
C GLU A 172 -16.69 -11.27 -2.90
N GLN A 173 -16.04 -12.44 -2.96
CA GLN A 173 -14.71 -12.64 -2.38
C GLN A 173 -13.64 -11.75 -3.02
N ALA A 174 -13.67 -11.60 -4.36
CA ALA A 174 -12.78 -10.69 -5.07
C ALA A 174 -13.02 -9.23 -4.66
N ARG A 175 -14.29 -8.81 -4.53
CA ARG A 175 -14.62 -7.45 -4.07
C ARG A 175 -14.22 -7.20 -2.62
N GLU A 176 -14.33 -8.20 -1.73
CA GLU A 176 -13.86 -8.09 -0.35
C GLU A 176 -12.33 -7.90 -0.31
N ASN A 177 -11.58 -8.66 -1.11
CA ASN A 177 -10.13 -8.49 -1.24
C ASN A 177 -9.77 -7.07 -1.73
N VAL A 178 -10.52 -6.51 -2.69
CA VAL A 178 -10.34 -5.12 -3.14
C VAL A 178 -10.61 -4.12 -2.01
N HIS A 179 -11.62 -4.34 -1.17
CA HIS A 179 -11.88 -3.49 -0.01
C HIS A 179 -10.79 -3.62 1.06
N ALA A 180 -10.21 -4.80 1.25
CA ALA A 180 -9.05 -4.97 2.11
C ALA A 180 -7.83 -4.19 1.58
N ASP A 181 -7.60 -4.19 0.26
CA ASP A 181 -6.55 -3.37 -0.35
C ASP A 181 -6.82 -1.86 -0.22
N ARG A 182 -8.05 -1.40 -0.32
CA ARG A 182 -8.41 0.01 -0.05
C ARG A 182 -8.16 0.43 1.41
N HIS A 183 -8.21 -0.52 2.34
CA HIS A 183 -7.77 -0.28 3.71
C HIS A 183 -6.24 -0.29 3.85
N ARG A 184 -5.57 -1.16 3.08
CA ARG A 184 -4.13 -1.38 3.13
C ARG A 184 -3.32 -0.21 2.58
N TYR A 185 -3.71 0.31 1.40
CA TYR A 185 -2.98 1.36 0.70
C TYR A 185 -3.44 2.75 1.15
N ALA A 186 -2.49 3.69 1.22
CA ALA A 186 -2.74 5.05 1.73
C ALA A 186 -3.70 5.84 0.83
N ALA A 187 -3.67 5.61 -0.48
CA ALA A 187 -4.52 6.32 -1.42
C ALA A 187 -5.10 5.40 -2.51
N ILE A 188 -6.22 5.85 -3.10
CA ILE A 188 -6.86 5.27 -4.28
C ILE A 188 -6.91 6.31 -5.39
N MET A 189 -6.52 5.92 -6.62
CA MET A 189 -6.47 6.83 -7.77
C MET A 189 -7.35 6.34 -8.91
N VAL A 190 -8.14 7.26 -9.47
CA VAL A 190 -8.98 7.04 -10.67
C VAL A 190 -8.88 8.23 -11.62
N GLY A 191 -9.31 8.06 -12.87
CA GLY A 191 -9.51 9.18 -13.81
C GLY A 191 -10.91 9.80 -13.68
N ALA A 192 -11.05 11.06 -14.10
CA ALA A 192 -12.36 11.75 -14.17
C ALA A 192 -13.40 10.96 -14.97
N GLY A 193 -12.99 10.25 -16.03
CA GLY A 193 -13.87 9.37 -16.81
C GLY A 193 -14.54 8.28 -15.99
N THR A 194 -13.86 7.72 -14.98
CA THR A 194 -14.42 6.74 -14.06
C THR A 194 -15.47 7.38 -13.15
N VAL A 195 -15.22 8.62 -12.70
CA VAL A 195 -16.20 9.36 -11.88
C VAL A 195 -17.45 9.67 -12.68
N LEU A 196 -17.29 10.11 -13.93
CA LEU A 196 -18.40 10.42 -14.85
C LEU A 196 -19.25 9.17 -15.18
N ALA A 197 -18.61 8.01 -15.33
CA ALA A 197 -19.31 6.76 -15.71
C ALA A 197 -20.02 6.08 -14.53
N ASP A 198 -19.39 6.02 -13.37
CA ASP A 198 -19.80 5.14 -12.27
C ASP A 198 -20.25 5.87 -11.01
N ASP A 199 -20.01 7.18 -10.89
CA ASP A 199 -20.20 8.01 -9.69
C ASP A 199 -19.78 7.26 -8.40
N PRO A 200 -18.50 6.82 -8.29
CA PRO A 200 -18.06 5.94 -7.22
C PRO A 200 -17.82 6.70 -5.92
N MET A 201 -17.96 6.01 -4.77
CA MET A 201 -17.52 6.55 -3.47
C MET A 201 -16.02 6.37 -3.22
N LEU A 202 -15.42 5.32 -3.77
CA LEU A 202 -14.02 4.92 -3.55
C LEU A 202 -13.67 4.79 -2.05
N ASP A 203 -14.63 4.38 -1.27
CA ASP A 203 -14.50 4.10 0.17
C ASP A 203 -14.12 2.64 0.43
N CYS A 204 -13.67 2.35 1.65
CA CYS A 204 -13.47 1.00 2.14
C CYS A 204 -14.72 0.51 2.87
N ARG A 205 -15.31 -0.60 2.40
CA ARG A 205 -16.52 -1.24 2.98
C ARG A 205 -16.27 -2.71 3.28
N SER A 206 -15.03 -3.05 3.70
CA SER A 206 -14.71 -4.41 4.10
C SER A 206 -15.62 -4.86 5.25
N LYS A 207 -16.13 -6.09 5.15
CA LYS A 207 -16.92 -6.74 6.19
C LYS A 207 -16.04 -7.52 7.18
N GLU A 208 -14.82 -7.84 6.78
CA GLU A 208 -13.87 -8.66 7.55
C GLU A 208 -12.95 -7.80 8.44
N ILE A 209 -12.76 -6.51 8.08
CA ILE A 209 -11.90 -5.60 8.82
C ILE A 209 -12.75 -4.78 9.79
N GLY A 210 -12.51 -4.94 11.09
CA GLY A 210 -13.18 -4.15 12.12
C GLY A 210 -12.76 -2.68 12.06
N ASN A 211 -13.71 -1.78 11.77
CA ASN A 211 -13.50 -0.34 11.68
C ASN A 211 -12.44 0.06 10.64
N PRO A 212 -12.60 -0.31 9.35
CA PRO A 212 -11.62 0.02 8.32
C PRO A 212 -11.54 1.52 8.09
N HIS A 213 -10.34 2.02 7.76
CA HIS A 213 -10.21 3.41 7.32
C HIS A 213 -10.31 3.52 5.80
N ASN A 214 -10.69 4.70 5.33
CA ASN A 214 -10.76 5.02 3.91
C ASN A 214 -9.39 5.52 3.40
N PRO A 215 -9.00 5.15 2.17
CA PRO A 215 -7.84 5.75 1.52
C PRO A 215 -8.10 7.22 1.15
N VAL A 216 -7.05 8.01 1.00
CA VAL A 216 -7.11 9.31 0.32
C VAL A 216 -7.55 9.09 -1.12
N ARG A 217 -8.58 9.79 -1.59
CA ARG A 217 -9.09 9.63 -2.95
C ARG A 217 -8.43 10.62 -3.89
N ILE A 218 -7.88 10.13 -5.00
CA ILE A 218 -7.18 10.94 -6.01
C ILE A 218 -7.93 10.81 -7.33
N ILE A 219 -8.34 11.94 -7.90
CA ILE A 219 -8.99 11.99 -9.21
C ILE A 219 -8.04 12.72 -10.18
N CYS A 220 -7.53 12.00 -11.18
CA CYS A 220 -6.79 12.59 -12.29
C CYS A 220 -7.79 13.24 -13.25
N ASP A 221 -7.90 14.56 -13.20
CA ASP A 221 -8.84 15.37 -13.99
C ASP A 221 -8.13 16.56 -14.65
N SER A 222 -7.52 16.32 -15.78
CA SER A 222 -6.70 17.28 -16.49
C SER A 222 -7.39 18.62 -16.77
N ARG A 223 -8.73 18.64 -16.87
CA ARG A 223 -9.52 19.78 -17.28
C ARG A 223 -10.58 20.24 -16.26
N LEU A 224 -10.55 19.69 -15.04
CA LEU A 224 -11.53 19.98 -13.98
C LEU A 224 -12.98 19.69 -14.44
N THR A 225 -13.22 18.52 -15.01
CA THR A 225 -14.52 18.11 -15.58
C THR A 225 -15.37 17.27 -14.62
N THR A 226 -14.79 16.81 -13.51
CA THR A 226 -15.48 16.05 -12.47
C THR A 226 -16.70 16.81 -11.95
N PRO A 227 -17.92 16.24 -11.98
CA PRO A 227 -19.11 16.93 -11.51
C PRO A 227 -19.01 17.31 -10.03
N LEU A 228 -19.30 18.57 -9.69
CA LEU A 228 -19.30 19.04 -8.29
C LEU A 228 -20.37 18.35 -7.45
N ASP A 229 -21.43 17.84 -8.08
CA ASP A 229 -22.52 17.11 -7.45
C ASP A 229 -22.26 15.60 -7.37
N SER A 230 -21.11 15.11 -7.88
CA SER A 230 -20.70 13.70 -7.73
C SER A 230 -20.54 13.29 -6.25
N ARG A 231 -20.80 12.02 -5.96
CA ARG A 231 -20.70 11.48 -4.59
C ARG A 231 -19.33 11.68 -3.98
N ILE A 232 -18.28 11.55 -4.79
CA ILE A 232 -16.91 11.69 -4.34
C ILE A 232 -16.57 13.13 -3.92
N VAL A 233 -17.04 14.13 -4.66
CA VAL A 233 -16.84 15.55 -4.31
C VAL A 233 -17.70 15.93 -3.11
N LYS A 234 -19.00 15.60 -3.09
CA LYS A 234 -19.90 15.88 -1.96
C LYS A 234 -19.42 15.31 -0.62
N SER A 235 -18.67 14.23 -0.64
CA SER A 235 -18.13 13.59 0.57
C SER A 235 -16.68 14.00 0.89
N ALA A 236 -16.11 15.00 0.22
CA ALA A 236 -14.71 15.40 0.38
C ALA A 236 -14.39 15.90 1.81
N GLY A 237 -15.35 16.52 2.48
CA GLY A 237 -15.21 16.92 3.88
C GLY A 237 -15.16 15.75 4.89
N GLN A 238 -15.53 14.52 4.47
CA GLN A 238 -15.52 13.32 5.31
C GLN A 238 -14.37 12.38 4.96
N ILE A 239 -14.07 12.24 3.67
CA ILE A 239 -12.96 11.41 3.17
C ILE A 239 -12.04 12.30 2.35
N PRO A 240 -10.75 12.45 2.74
CA PRO A 240 -9.81 13.30 2.02
C PRO A 240 -9.81 13.01 0.52
N THR A 241 -9.94 14.08 -0.29
CA THR A 241 -10.08 13.97 -1.74
C THR A 241 -9.18 14.98 -2.42
N ILE A 242 -8.37 14.51 -3.34
CA ILE A 242 -7.44 15.29 -4.15
C ILE A 242 -7.94 15.27 -5.59
N ILE A 243 -8.03 16.45 -6.20
CA ILE A 243 -8.19 16.62 -7.66
C ILE A 243 -6.82 16.98 -8.22
N ALA A 244 -6.22 16.09 -8.99
CA ALA A 244 -4.98 16.35 -9.71
C ALA A 244 -5.31 16.85 -11.10
N THR A 245 -4.78 18.02 -11.47
CA THR A 245 -5.13 18.70 -12.73
C THR A 245 -3.93 19.39 -13.36
N CYS A 246 -3.97 19.62 -14.68
CA CYS A 246 -3.08 20.55 -15.37
C CYS A 246 -3.80 21.85 -15.81
N SER A 247 -5.05 22.01 -15.40
CA SER A 247 -5.79 23.24 -15.62
C SER A 247 -5.34 24.37 -14.70
N THR A 248 -5.18 25.58 -15.27
CA THR A 248 -4.88 26.82 -14.53
C THR A 248 -6.12 27.67 -14.25
N ASP A 249 -7.32 27.15 -14.52
CA ASP A 249 -8.59 27.82 -14.28
C ASP A 249 -8.83 27.99 -12.77
N SER A 250 -8.56 29.19 -12.27
CA SER A 250 -8.66 29.53 -10.84
C SER A 250 -10.10 29.47 -10.32
N ASP A 251 -11.07 29.78 -11.15
CA ASP A 251 -12.47 29.84 -10.75
C ASP A 251 -13.00 28.42 -10.56
N ARG A 252 -12.73 27.53 -11.52
CA ARG A 252 -13.07 26.11 -11.38
C ARG A 252 -12.33 25.45 -10.22
N LYS A 253 -11.04 25.73 -10.04
CA LYS A 253 -10.26 25.25 -8.91
C LYS A 253 -10.93 25.60 -7.58
N SER A 254 -11.30 26.88 -7.42
CA SER A 254 -11.95 27.38 -6.20
C SER A 254 -13.27 26.65 -5.88
N LEU A 255 -14.03 26.19 -6.88
CA LEU A 255 -15.24 25.43 -6.66
C LEU A 255 -14.96 24.07 -5.97
N TYR A 256 -13.91 23.36 -6.37
CA TYR A 256 -13.52 22.09 -5.73
C TYR A 256 -12.95 22.32 -4.32
N GLU A 257 -12.14 23.37 -4.14
CA GLU A 257 -11.60 23.74 -2.82
C GLU A 257 -12.73 24.10 -1.84
N ASN A 258 -13.73 24.85 -2.29
CA ASN A 258 -14.91 25.18 -1.49
C ASN A 258 -15.77 23.93 -1.18
N ALA A 259 -15.74 22.91 -2.02
CA ALA A 259 -16.39 21.63 -1.77
C ALA A 259 -15.58 20.73 -0.82
N GLY A 260 -14.40 21.16 -0.36
CA GLY A 260 -13.54 20.42 0.58
C GLY A 260 -12.51 19.52 -0.09
N CYS A 261 -12.33 19.60 -1.41
CA CYS A 261 -11.26 18.91 -2.10
C CYS A 261 -9.94 19.69 -2.00
N GLU A 262 -8.82 18.99 -1.95
CA GLU A 262 -7.52 19.58 -2.24
C GLU A 262 -7.29 19.57 -3.76
N VAL A 263 -6.78 20.64 -4.35
CA VAL A 263 -6.45 20.69 -5.78
C VAL A 263 -4.95 20.78 -5.97
N ILE A 264 -4.36 19.76 -6.60
CA ILE A 264 -2.95 19.70 -6.98
C ILE A 264 -2.83 20.02 -8.46
N ILE A 265 -2.03 21.05 -8.79
CA ILE A 265 -1.71 21.41 -10.17
C ILE A 265 -0.37 20.75 -10.51
N THR A 266 -0.35 19.97 -11.60
CA THR A 266 0.86 19.42 -12.21
C THR A 266 1.12 20.06 -13.56
N LYS A 267 2.28 19.78 -14.13
CA LYS A 267 2.51 20.02 -15.55
C LYS A 267 1.56 19.16 -16.40
N GLU A 268 1.43 19.53 -17.64
CA GLU A 268 0.74 18.73 -18.65
C GLU A 268 1.74 17.80 -19.34
N SER A 269 1.38 16.53 -19.45
CA SER A 269 2.07 15.52 -20.24
C SER A 269 1.07 14.83 -21.16
N GLU A 270 1.27 14.89 -22.48
CA GLU A 270 0.37 14.27 -23.48
C GLU A 270 -1.11 14.66 -23.30
N GLN A 271 -1.41 15.92 -23.01
CA GLN A 271 -2.74 16.48 -22.72
C GLN A 271 -3.39 15.98 -21.42
N HIS A 272 -2.61 15.33 -20.53
CA HIS A 272 -3.03 14.79 -19.26
C HIS A 272 -2.16 15.30 -18.11
N VAL A 273 -2.59 15.00 -16.88
CA VAL A 273 -1.82 15.19 -15.65
C VAL A 273 -0.48 14.48 -15.78
N ASP A 274 0.63 15.15 -15.49
CA ASP A 274 1.93 14.51 -15.37
C ASP A 274 1.95 13.60 -14.15
N LEU A 275 1.86 12.28 -14.40
CA LEU A 275 1.76 11.28 -13.34
C LEU A 275 3.07 11.14 -12.54
N LYS A 276 4.25 11.38 -13.15
CA LYS A 276 5.52 11.35 -12.40
C LYS A 276 5.60 12.51 -11.42
N GLU A 277 5.29 13.73 -11.88
CA GLU A 277 5.24 14.89 -11.00
C GLU A 277 4.20 14.71 -9.89
N LEU A 278 3.04 14.12 -10.21
CA LEU A 278 2.03 13.80 -9.21
C LEU A 278 2.57 12.83 -8.16
N MET A 279 3.27 11.75 -8.54
CA MET A 279 3.85 10.80 -7.57
C MET A 279 4.87 11.48 -6.64
N ASN A 280 5.72 12.37 -7.15
CA ASN A 280 6.64 13.14 -6.32
C ASN A 280 5.90 13.99 -5.28
N ILE A 281 4.87 14.75 -5.71
CA ILE A 281 4.07 15.59 -4.81
C ILE A 281 3.36 14.74 -3.75
N LEU A 282 2.79 13.60 -4.13
CA LEU A 282 2.13 12.69 -3.21
C LEU A 282 3.12 12.09 -2.18
N GLY A 283 4.32 11.74 -2.62
CA GLY A 283 5.39 11.26 -1.75
C GLY A 283 5.81 12.32 -0.72
N GLU A 284 5.99 13.58 -1.12
CA GLU A 284 6.27 14.70 -0.22
C GLU A 284 5.16 14.94 0.81
N LYS A 285 3.91 14.63 0.45
CA LYS A 285 2.75 14.67 1.35
C LYS A 285 2.67 13.47 2.31
N GLY A 286 3.59 12.51 2.23
CA GLY A 286 3.62 11.33 3.09
C GLY A 286 2.68 10.20 2.63
N ILE A 287 2.17 10.23 1.41
CA ILE A 287 1.42 9.13 0.80
C ILE A 287 2.43 8.10 0.31
N ASP A 288 2.49 6.96 0.99
CA ASP A 288 3.47 5.89 0.73
C ASP A 288 3.02 4.92 -0.36
N SER A 289 1.71 4.86 -0.65
CA SER A 289 1.15 3.87 -1.56
C SER A 289 -0.14 4.34 -2.23
N VAL A 290 -0.34 3.90 -3.47
CA VAL A 290 -1.52 4.19 -4.27
C VAL A 290 -2.06 2.91 -4.90
N ILE A 291 -3.34 2.59 -4.69
CA ILE A 291 -4.04 1.64 -5.54
C ILE A 291 -4.68 2.38 -6.70
N LEU A 292 -4.24 2.08 -7.92
CA LEU A 292 -4.77 2.63 -9.17
C LEU A 292 -5.93 1.77 -9.65
N GLU A 293 -7.15 2.25 -9.49
CA GLU A 293 -8.38 1.64 -10.01
C GLU A 293 -8.90 2.45 -11.22
N GLY A 294 -8.01 2.79 -12.13
CA GLY A 294 -8.32 3.62 -13.30
C GLY A 294 -9.11 2.89 -14.38
N GLY A 295 -9.67 3.65 -15.30
CA GLY A 295 -10.07 3.16 -16.62
C GLY A 295 -8.87 2.89 -17.52
N GLY A 296 -9.11 2.24 -18.67
CA GLY A 296 -8.04 1.77 -19.56
C GLY A 296 -7.04 2.85 -19.98
N THR A 297 -7.48 4.07 -20.22
CA THR A 297 -6.62 5.20 -20.61
C THR A 297 -5.64 5.57 -19.49
N LEU A 298 -6.12 5.75 -18.25
CA LEU A 298 -5.24 6.10 -17.13
C LEU A 298 -4.28 4.97 -16.79
N ASN A 299 -4.73 3.71 -16.89
CA ASN A 299 -3.88 2.54 -16.68
C ASN A 299 -2.74 2.50 -17.70
N PHE A 300 -3.02 2.76 -18.99
CA PHE A 300 -1.98 2.81 -20.01
C PHE A 300 -1.01 3.98 -19.77
N SER A 301 -1.51 5.18 -19.48
CA SER A 301 -0.66 6.34 -19.15
C SER A 301 0.24 6.07 -17.93
N ALA A 302 -0.25 5.36 -16.92
CA ALA A 302 0.55 4.98 -15.75
C ALA A 302 1.66 3.96 -16.09
N LEU A 303 1.37 2.98 -16.94
CA LEU A 303 2.38 2.04 -17.46
C LEU A 303 3.44 2.77 -18.28
N GLN A 304 3.02 3.64 -19.19
CA GLN A 304 3.90 4.43 -20.08
C GLN A 304 4.78 5.39 -19.25
N ALA A 305 4.22 6.01 -18.22
CA ALA A 305 4.97 6.84 -17.27
C ALA A 305 5.95 6.04 -16.40
N GLY A 306 5.86 4.70 -16.36
CA GLY A 306 6.72 3.85 -15.55
C GLY A 306 6.50 4.00 -14.03
N ILE A 307 5.30 4.42 -13.60
CA ILE A 307 4.99 4.60 -12.18
C ILE A 307 4.39 3.34 -11.53
N VAL A 308 4.00 2.34 -12.32
CA VAL A 308 3.37 1.12 -11.80
C VAL A 308 4.43 0.14 -11.30
N ASN A 309 4.36 -0.25 -10.04
CA ASN A 309 5.28 -1.21 -9.42
C ASN A 309 4.72 -2.63 -9.40
N ARG A 310 3.40 -2.77 -9.21
CA ARG A 310 2.71 -4.06 -9.14
C ARG A 310 1.39 -4.01 -9.89
N VAL A 311 1.01 -5.15 -10.46
CA VAL A 311 -0.27 -5.33 -11.13
C VAL A 311 -1.08 -6.38 -10.38
N GLN A 312 -2.37 -6.11 -10.18
CA GLN A 312 -3.37 -7.03 -9.65
C GLN A 312 -4.52 -7.13 -10.66
N THR A 313 -4.68 -8.26 -11.32
CA THR A 313 -5.75 -8.48 -12.29
C THR A 313 -6.71 -9.54 -11.79
N TYR A 314 -7.95 -9.14 -11.54
CA TYR A 314 -9.06 -10.04 -11.21
C TYR A 314 -9.76 -10.43 -12.49
N ILE A 315 -9.84 -11.72 -12.78
CA ILE A 315 -10.46 -12.29 -13.98
C ILE A 315 -11.69 -13.09 -13.58
N ALA A 316 -12.86 -12.62 -13.97
CA ALA A 316 -14.10 -13.36 -13.78
C ALA A 316 -14.29 -14.39 -14.90
N PRO A 317 -14.86 -15.59 -14.63
CA PRO A 317 -15.15 -16.62 -15.62
C PRO A 317 -16.40 -16.25 -16.45
N LYS A 318 -16.37 -15.05 -17.07
CA LYS A 318 -17.43 -14.48 -17.90
C LYS A 318 -16.86 -14.01 -19.23
N ILE A 319 -17.70 -13.96 -20.25
CA ILE A 319 -17.37 -13.42 -21.57
C ILE A 319 -18.44 -12.40 -21.96
N PHE A 320 -18.03 -11.16 -22.27
CA PHE A 320 -18.94 -10.10 -22.71
C PHE A 320 -18.92 -9.91 -24.21
N GLY A 321 -17.76 -10.05 -24.87
CA GLY A 321 -17.59 -9.72 -26.28
C GLY A 321 -17.73 -8.21 -26.54
N GLY A 322 -17.94 -7.88 -27.83
CA GLY A 322 -18.10 -6.51 -28.30
C GLY A 322 -16.78 -5.83 -28.64
N ALA A 323 -16.61 -5.38 -29.89
CA ALA A 323 -15.38 -4.70 -30.33
C ALA A 323 -15.16 -3.40 -29.56
N ASP A 324 -16.23 -2.63 -29.31
CA ASP A 324 -16.18 -1.33 -28.66
C ASP A 324 -16.34 -1.40 -27.13
N SER A 325 -16.42 -2.61 -26.56
CA SER A 325 -16.49 -2.77 -25.12
C SER A 325 -15.14 -2.41 -24.48
N LYS A 326 -15.18 -1.59 -23.40
CA LYS A 326 -14.00 -1.09 -22.68
C LYS A 326 -13.12 -2.22 -22.16
N THR A 327 -11.79 -2.02 -22.24
CA THR A 327 -10.77 -2.93 -21.74
C THR A 327 -10.01 -2.35 -20.55
N ALA A 328 -9.30 -3.20 -19.84
CA ALA A 328 -8.57 -2.80 -18.63
C ALA A 328 -7.38 -1.87 -18.93
N VAL A 329 -6.78 -2.01 -20.10
CA VAL A 329 -5.68 -1.16 -20.60
C VAL A 329 -6.01 -0.77 -22.04
N GLU A 330 -6.08 0.53 -22.28
CA GLU A 330 -6.41 1.15 -23.58
C GLU A 330 -5.22 2.01 -24.05
N GLY A 331 -5.47 3.11 -24.76
CA GLY A 331 -4.45 4.01 -25.29
C GLY A 331 -3.87 3.51 -26.63
N GLN A 332 -2.67 4.00 -26.99
CA GLN A 332 -2.04 3.65 -28.25
C GLN A 332 -1.56 2.18 -28.28
N GLY A 333 -1.28 1.60 -27.11
CA GLY A 333 -0.69 0.27 -26.98
C GLY A 333 0.81 0.26 -27.33
N ILE A 334 1.36 -0.95 -27.47
CA ILE A 334 2.76 -1.21 -27.85
C ILE A 334 2.82 -1.63 -29.33
N ALA A 335 3.93 -1.34 -30.01
CA ALA A 335 4.07 -1.64 -31.43
C ALA A 335 4.53 -3.10 -31.66
N ASN A 336 5.42 -3.62 -30.83
CA ASN A 336 6.02 -4.95 -30.98
C ASN A 336 5.79 -5.81 -29.75
N VAL A 337 5.64 -7.12 -29.93
CA VAL A 337 5.40 -8.08 -28.85
C VAL A 337 6.53 -8.04 -27.80
N ASP A 338 7.77 -7.84 -28.23
CA ASP A 338 8.94 -7.78 -27.36
C ASP A 338 8.97 -6.55 -26.43
N GLU A 339 8.16 -5.53 -26.73
CA GLU A 339 8.01 -4.32 -25.92
C GLU A 339 6.96 -4.47 -24.81
N ALA A 340 6.33 -5.66 -24.72
CA ALA A 340 5.27 -5.90 -23.75
C ALA A 340 5.76 -5.75 -22.29
N TYR A 341 4.95 -5.11 -21.47
CA TYR A 341 5.15 -5.08 -20.03
C TYR A 341 5.05 -6.51 -19.46
N GLN A 342 6.13 -7.01 -18.88
CA GLN A 342 6.21 -8.38 -18.37
C GLN A 342 6.19 -8.41 -16.86
N LEU A 343 5.29 -9.21 -16.29
CA LEU A 343 5.24 -9.41 -14.84
C LEU A 343 6.31 -10.39 -14.39
N ARG A 344 7.01 -10.03 -13.29
CA ARG A 344 7.92 -10.88 -12.52
C ARG A 344 7.26 -11.29 -11.20
N ASN A 345 7.81 -12.27 -10.50
CA ASN A 345 7.34 -12.73 -9.19
C ASN A 345 5.82 -13.00 -9.15
N LYS A 346 5.33 -13.70 -10.18
CA LYS A 346 3.89 -13.91 -10.40
C LYS A 346 3.28 -14.87 -9.39
N THR A 347 2.12 -14.50 -8.87
CA THR A 347 1.25 -15.40 -8.09
C THR A 347 -0.13 -15.50 -8.74
N VAL A 348 -0.78 -16.64 -8.56
CA VAL A 348 -2.14 -16.88 -9.03
C VAL A 348 -2.96 -17.46 -7.87
N ARG A 349 -4.09 -16.84 -7.56
CA ARG A 349 -4.99 -17.30 -6.49
C ARG A 349 -6.43 -17.35 -6.98
N LEU A 350 -7.21 -18.28 -6.43
CA LEU A 350 -8.66 -18.31 -6.62
C LEU A 350 -9.34 -17.52 -5.47
N LEU A 351 -10.30 -16.69 -5.83
CA LEU A 351 -11.15 -15.93 -4.92
C LEU A 351 -12.62 -16.22 -5.25
N GLY A 352 -13.14 -17.31 -4.71
CA GLY A 352 -14.38 -17.91 -5.20
C GLY A 352 -14.16 -18.47 -6.62
N ASP A 353 -14.99 -18.01 -7.55
CA ASP A 353 -14.88 -18.39 -8.96
C ASP A 353 -13.89 -17.51 -9.76
N ASP A 354 -13.46 -16.38 -9.20
CA ASP A 354 -12.56 -15.44 -9.86
C ASP A 354 -11.09 -15.84 -9.69
N ILE A 355 -10.28 -15.50 -10.68
CA ILE A 355 -8.82 -15.69 -10.64
C ILE A 355 -8.17 -14.34 -10.38
N LEU A 356 -7.31 -14.25 -9.37
CA LEU A 356 -6.42 -13.12 -9.14
C LEU A 356 -5.02 -13.47 -9.62
N ILE A 357 -4.50 -12.68 -10.55
CA ILE A 357 -3.09 -12.71 -10.98
C ILE A 357 -2.41 -11.45 -10.46
N GLU A 358 -1.30 -11.63 -9.76
CA GLU A 358 -0.48 -10.55 -9.24
C GLU A 358 0.97 -10.70 -9.72
N GLY A 359 1.68 -9.60 -9.90
CA GLY A 359 3.10 -9.60 -10.23
C GLY A 359 3.68 -8.20 -10.23
N GLU A 360 5.02 -8.13 -10.27
CA GLU A 360 5.80 -6.88 -10.28
C GLU A 360 6.22 -6.54 -11.72
N LEU A 361 6.32 -5.25 -12.04
CA LEU A 361 6.84 -4.73 -13.30
C LEU A 361 8.33 -4.40 -13.22
#